data_334eab99b3a1efb1505db207379d2e2b
#
_entry.id   334eab99b3a1efb1505db207379d2e2b
#
_cell.length_a   1.000
_cell.length_b   1.000
_cell.length_c   1.000
_cell.angle_alpha   90.00
_cell.angle_beta   90.00
_cell.angle_gamma   90.00
#
_symmetry.space_group_name_H-M   'P 1'
#
loop_
_entity.id
_entity.type
_entity.pdbx_description
1 polymer ?
#
loop_
_entity_poly.entity_id
_entity_poly.type
_entity_poly.pdbx_seq_one_letter_code
_entity_poly.pdbx_strand_id
1 'polypeptide(L)'
;MERKLSLEEAGSAASIQVIIDEVAEAGGGKVVLPEMELELDRGLILRSGIELCGQGEDTVLVKGAGEIYPLSGYHNYGMCDVTLQSAAGLEVGMTVSVHDGRSHGGFMETFATISWIDGDWVGLDHGIEMDYSADEEPCLTTVYPLVFGHYIQDAAVRDMWLEGNRAGNAKGMGGCRGGAVYFGNSRGIEITGIRERDFWG
;
A
#
# COMPACT_ATOMS: atom_id res chain seq x y z
N MET A 1 -8.40 20.94 -11.94
CA MET A 1 -9.44 21.21 -10.92
C MET A 1 -8.80 21.20 -9.53
N GLU A 2 -9.29 21.95 -8.54
CA GLU A 2 -8.85 21.82 -7.14
C GLU A 2 -10.03 21.32 -6.28
N ARG A 3 -9.80 20.29 -5.47
CA ARG A 3 -10.75 19.68 -4.55
C ARG A 3 -10.15 19.68 -3.14
N LYS A 4 -10.68 20.52 -2.25
CA LYS A 4 -10.33 20.52 -0.82
C LYS A 4 -11.27 19.59 -0.07
N LEU A 5 -10.69 18.68 0.72
CA LEU A 5 -11.47 17.74 1.53
C LEU A 5 -11.79 18.35 2.90
N SER A 6 -12.99 18.07 3.38
CA SER A 6 -13.32 18.23 4.79
C SER A 6 -12.73 17.09 5.61
N LEU A 7 -12.69 17.22 6.94
CA LEU A 7 -12.26 16.13 7.84
C LEU A 7 -13.14 14.88 7.71
N GLU A 8 -14.43 15.03 7.42
CA GLU A 8 -15.35 13.92 7.21
C GLU A 8 -15.01 13.15 5.92
N GLU A 9 -14.75 13.85 4.82
CA GLU A 9 -14.36 13.27 3.54
C GLU A 9 -12.97 12.60 3.60
N ALA A 10 -12.08 13.12 4.43
CA ALA A 10 -10.73 12.57 4.63
C ALA A 10 -10.67 11.54 5.78
N GLY A 11 -11.78 11.02 6.26
CA GLY A 11 -11.88 10.18 7.44
C GLY A 11 -11.35 8.74 7.29
N SER A 12 -11.01 8.30 6.07
CA SER A 12 -10.41 6.98 5.82
C SER A 12 -9.61 6.95 4.51
N ALA A 13 -8.71 5.96 4.36
CA ALA A 13 -8.03 5.73 3.09
C ALA A 13 -9.01 5.51 1.93
N ALA A 14 -10.07 4.74 2.17
CA ALA A 14 -11.09 4.44 1.17
C ALA A 14 -11.84 5.70 0.69
N SER A 15 -12.26 6.58 1.60
CA SER A 15 -12.94 7.82 1.22
C SER A 15 -12.03 8.79 0.47
N ILE A 16 -10.78 8.93 0.88
CA ILE A 16 -9.79 9.73 0.14
C ILE A 16 -9.56 9.15 -1.26
N GLN A 17 -9.46 7.80 -1.38
CA GLN A 17 -9.26 7.14 -2.67
C GLN A 17 -10.41 7.40 -3.65
N VAL A 18 -11.65 7.37 -3.19
CA VAL A 18 -12.82 7.69 -4.03
C VAL A 18 -12.67 9.10 -4.63
N ILE A 19 -12.26 10.08 -3.82
CA ILE A 19 -12.09 11.47 -4.29
C ILE A 19 -10.92 11.61 -5.26
N ILE A 20 -9.82 10.90 -5.01
CA ILE A 20 -8.68 10.84 -5.96
C ILE A 20 -9.16 10.31 -7.31
N ASP A 21 -9.94 9.23 -7.31
CA ASP A 21 -10.44 8.60 -8.53
C ASP A 21 -11.45 9.51 -9.26
N GLU A 22 -12.38 10.15 -8.56
CA GLU A 22 -13.32 11.14 -9.13
C GLU A 22 -12.60 12.33 -9.79
N VAL A 23 -11.57 12.89 -9.13
CA VAL A 23 -10.78 13.98 -9.69
C VAL A 23 -9.99 13.53 -10.92
N ALA A 24 -9.48 12.29 -10.90
CA ALA A 24 -8.77 11.72 -12.05
C ALA A 24 -9.71 11.51 -13.25
N GLU A 25 -10.91 10.98 -13.04
CA GLU A 25 -11.95 10.79 -14.06
C GLU A 25 -12.41 12.13 -14.66
N ALA A 26 -12.42 13.18 -13.86
CA ALA A 26 -12.73 14.54 -14.30
C ALA A 26 -11.58 15.22 -15.11
N GLY A 27 -10.50 14.50 -15.38
CA GLY A 27 -9.37 14.98 -16.17
C GLY A 27 -8.17 15.44 -15.33
N GLY A 28 -8.11 15.08 -14.07
CA GLY A 28 -7.02 15.38 -13.16
C GLY A 28 -7.18 16.70 -12.40
N GLY A 29 -6.25 16.92 -11.48
CA GLY A 29 -6.24 18.12 -10.65
C GLY A 29 -5.59 17.92 -9.30
N LYS A 30 -5.86 18.87 -8.41
CA LYS A 30 -5.28 18.93 -7.08
C LYS A 30 -6.31 18.45 -6.03
N VAL A 31 -5.92 17.47 -5.23
CA VAL A 31 -6.64 16.98 -4.05
C VAL A 31 -5.92 17.49 -2.82
N VAL A 32 -6.59 18.28 -2.00
CA VAL A 32 -5.99 18.91 -0.81
C VAL A 32 -6.58 18.27 0.44
N LEU A 33 -5.73 17.60 1.20
CA LEU A 33 -6.06 17.02 2.49
C LEU A 33 -6.15 18.13 3.55
N PRO A 34 -7.04 18.01 4.54
CA PRO A 34 -7.12 18.95 5.66
C PRO A 34 -5.94 18.79 6.64
N GLU A 35 -5.84 19.69 7.59
CA GLU A 35 -5.04 19.50 8.81
C GLU A 35 -5.60 18.32 9.59
N MET A 36 -4.83 17.22 9.70
CA MET A 36 -5.26 15.97 10.34
C MET A 36 -4.11 15.03 10.62
N GLU A 37 -4.31 14.11 11.53
CA GLU A 37 -3.54 12.88 11.63
C GLU A 37 -4.47 11.72 11.33
N LEU A 38 -4.12 10.89 10.33
CA LEU A 38 -4.94 9.77 9.90
C LEU A 38 -4.09 8.52 9.74
N GLU A 39 -4.46 7.45 10.44
CA GLU A 39 -3.94 6.12 10.21
C GLU A 39 -4.61 5.51 8.98
N LEU A 40 -3.79 5.07 8.03
CA LEU A 40 -4.24 4.42 6.81
C LEU A 40 -4.12 2.91 6.95
N ASP A 41 -5.19 2.17 6.70
CA ASP A 41 -5.24 0.71 6.62
C ASP A 41 -4.69 0.18 5.29
N ARG A 42 -4.56 1.05 4.30
CA ARG A 42 -4.03 0.80 2.96
C ARG A 42 -3.41 2.06 2.36
N GLY A 43 -2.56 1.90 1.36
CA GLY A 43 -1.95 3.04 0.66
C GLY A 43 -2.92 3.75 -0.27
N LEU A 44 -2.69 5.04 -0.47
CA LEU A 44 -3.39 5.86 -1.45
C LEU A 44 -2.79 5.67 -2.84
N ILE A 45 -3.60 5.26 -3.80
CA ILE A 45 -3.18 5.02 -5.18
C ILE A 45 -3.38 6.30 -6.00
N LEU A 46 -2.29 6.94 -6.39
CA LEU A 46 -2.38 8.09 -7.28
C LEU A 46 -2.69 7.67 -8.72
N ARG A 47 -3.35 8.58 -9.43
CA ARG A 47 -3.64 8.48 -10.86
C ARG A 47 -2.84 9.52 -11.62
N SER A 48 -2.75 9.34 -12.96
CA SER A 48 -2.13 10.35 -13.82
C SER A 48 -2.82 11.70 -13.69
N GLY A 49 -2.05 12.77 -13.65
CA GLY A 49 -2.55 14.13 -13.55
C GLY A 49 -3.07 14.55 -12.17
N ILE A 50 -2.81 13.74 -11.12
CA ILE A 50 -3.23 14.08 -9.74
C ILE A 50 -2.07 14.66 -8.94
N GLU A 51 -2.33 15.80 -8.30
CA GLU A 51 -1.51 16.38 -7.25
C GLU A 51 -2.19 16.16 -5.90
N LEU A 52 -1.60 15.34 -5.02
CA LEU A 52 -2.05 15.15 -3.64
C LEU A 52 -1.25 16.06 -2.72
N CYS A 53 -1.93 16.96 -2.02
CA CYS A 53 -1.32 17.94 -1.12
C CYS A 53 -1.84 17.84 0.29
N GLY A 54 -0.97 18.03 1.27
CA GLY A 54 -1.32 18.31 2.66
C GLY A 54 -1.24 19.79 3.02
N GLN A 55 -1.17 20.06 4.33
CA GLN A 55 -1.02 21.38 4.94
C GLN A 55 0.34 21.49 5.69
N GLY A 56 1.40 20.92 5.11
CA GLY A 56 2.71 20.88 5.75
C GLY A 56 2.75 19.92 6.94
N GLU A 57 3.23 20.39 8.08
CA GLU A 57 3.37 19.59 9.30
C GLU A 57 2.03 19.24 9.95
N ASP A 58 0.97 19.93 9.57
CA ASP A 58 -0.37 19.73 10.14
C ASP A 58 -1.17 18.62 9.43
N THR A 59 -0.65 18.06 8.31
CA THR A 59 -1.21 16.85 7.68
C THR A 59 -0.25 15.69 7.87
N VAL A 60 -0.66 14.70 8.65
CA VAL A 60 0.12 13.49 8.96
C VAL A 60 -0.64 12.26 8.50
N LEU A 61 -0.04 11.48 7.60
CA LEU A 61 -0.54 10.15 7.23
C LEU A 61 0.30 9.11 7.94
N VAL A 62 -0.34 8.27 8.74
CA VAL A 62 0.29 7.22 9.54
C VAL A 62 0.01 5.86 8.90
N LYS A 63 1.03 5.05 8.73
CA LYS A 63 0.86 3.66 8.27
C LYS A 63 0.26 2.82 9.37
N GLY A 64 -0.82 2.12 9.09
CA GLY A 64 -1.39 1.14 9.99
C GLY A 64 -0.43 -0.01 10.32
N ALA A 65 -0.72 -0.79 11.34
CA ALA A 65 0.04 -1.99 11.64
C ALA A 65 -0.09 -3.00 10.49
N GLY A 66 1.02 -3.64 10.14
CA GLY A 66 1.02 -4.75 9.19
C GLY A 66 0.51 -6.02 9.86
N GLU A 67 -0.43 -6.71 9.21
CA GLU A 67 -0.95 -7.97 9.73
C GLU A 67 -0.31 -9.15 9.01
N ILE A 68 -0.02 -10.23 9.77
CA ILE A 68 0.65 -11.44 9.29
C ILE A 68 -0.34 -12.59 9.31
N TYR A 69 -0.51 -13.24 8.17
CA TYR A 69 -1.41 -14.35 7.93
C TYR A 69 -0.61 -15.60 7.56
N PRO A 70 -0.46 -16.60 8.46
CA PRO A 70 0.24 -17.83 8.13
C PRO A 70 -0.43 -18.59 6.97
N LEU A 71 0.38 -19.08 6.03
CA LEU A 71 -0.09 -19.93 4.96
C LEU A 71 -0.41 -21.34 5.47
N SER A 72 -1.32 -22.00 4.79
CA SER A 72 -1.72 -23.38 5.04
C SER A 72 -1.15 -24.29 3.94
N GLY A 73 -0.13 -25.07 4.27
CA GLY A 73 0.46 -26.02 3.34
C GLY A 73 1.53 -25.44 2.41
N TYR A 74 1.78 -26.15 1.31
CA TYR A 74 2.80 -25.83 0.32
C TYR A 74 2.19 -25.11 -0.88
N HIS A 75 2.87 -24.06 -1.35
CA HIS A 75 2.46 -23.26 -2.50
C HIS A 75 3.58 -23.21 -3.53
N ASN A 76 3.26 -23.63 -4.74
CA ASN A 76 4.22 -23.69 -5.85
C ASN A 76 4.40 -22.35 -6.54
N TYR A 77 5.61 -22.09 -7.02
CA TYR A 77 5.88 -21.06 -8.01
C TYR A 77 4.81 -21.01 -9.13
N GLY A 78 4.31 -19.84 -9.42
CA GLY A 78 3.34 -19.59 -10.48
C GLY A 78 1.87 -19.80 -10.09
N MET A 79 1.56 -20.31 -8.90
CA MET A 79 0.18 -20.30 -8.41
C MET A 79 -0.31 -18.86 -8.22
N CYS A 80 -1.53 -18.57 -8.67
CA CYS A 80 -2.15 -17.24 -8.53
C CYS A 80 -3.07 -17.15 -7.31
N ASP A 81 -2.90 -18.03 -6.36
CA ASP A 81 -3.67 -18.09 -5.12
C ASP A 81 -2.86 -18.70 -3.98
N VAL A 82 -3.26 -18.41 -2.76
CA VAL A 82 -2.71 -19.00 -1.54
C VAL A 82 -3.84 -19.36 -0.59
N THR A 83 -3.64 -20.40 0.21
CA THR A 83 -4.54 -20.76 1.31
C THR A 83 -3.94 -20.33 2.63
N LEU A 84 -4.71 -19.63 3.44
CA LEU A 84 -4.30 -19.13 4.76
C LEU A 84 -4.87 -20.01 5.88
N GLN A 85 -4.30 -19.88 7.07
CA GLN A 85 -4.95 -20.45 8.27
C GLN A 85 -6.21 -19.66 8.65
N SER A 86 -6.24 -18.37 8.35
CA SER A 86 -7.39 -17.49 8.43
C SER A 86 -7.18 -16.29 7.54
N ALA A 87 -8.16 -15.91 6.73
CA ALA A 87 -8.17 -14.69 5.92
C ALA A 87 -9.01 -13.57 6.57
N ALA A 88 -9.39 -13.71 7.83
CA ALA A 88 -10.19 -12.70 8.52
C ALA A 88 -9.49 -11.34 8.57
N GLY A 89 -10.16 -10.30 8.11
CA GLY A 89 -9.61 -8.94 8.02
C GLY A 89 -8.98 -8.58 6.67
N LEU A 90 -8.75 -9.55 5.79
CA LEU A 90 -8.31 -9.26 4.41
C LEU A 90 -9.47 -8.80 3.54
N GLU A 91 -9.19 -7.90 2.61
CA GLU A 91 -10.12 -7.38 1.62
C GLU A 91 -9.51 -7.40 0.22
N VAL A 92 -10.37 -7.57 -0.79
CA VAL A 92 -9.98 -7.42 -2.20
C VAL A 92 -9.42 -6.01 -2.44
N GLY A 93 -8.30 -5.94 -3.16
CA GLY A 93 -7.58 -4.69 -3.44
C GLY A 93 -6.48 -4.37 -2.43
N MET A 94 -6.38 -5.06 -1.30
CA MET A 94 -5.21 -4.93 -0.41
C MET A 94 -3.95 -5.43 -1.09
N THR A 95 -2.83 -4.73 -0.88
CA THR A 95 -1.51 -5.16 -1.32
C THR A 95 -0.83 -5.96 -0.23
N VAL A 96 -0.18 -7.03 -0.64
CA VAL A 96 0.39 -8.04 0.24
C VAL A 96 1.78 -8.48 -0.22
N SER A 97 2.55 -9.03 0.69
CA SER A 97 3.75 -9.81 0.39
C SER A 97 3.55 -11.25 0.85
N VAL A 98 3.76 -12.21 -0.04
CA VAL A 98 3.92 -13.61 0.33
C VAL A 98 5.41 -13.87 0.53
N HIS A 99 5.78 -14.40 1.68
CA HIS A 99 7.16 -14.57 2.11
C HIS A 99 7.31 -15.73 3.09
N ASP A 100 8.54 -16.08 3.44
CA ASP A 100 8.89 -17.10 4.42
C ASP A 100 10.17 -16.74 5.20
N GLY A 101 10.68 -17.65 6.00
CA GLY A 101 11.88 -17.44 6.81
C GLY A 101 13.16 -17.14 6.01
N ARG A 102 13.18 -17.37 4.69
CA ARG A 102 14.30 -17.06 3.78
C ARG A 102 14.22 -15.64 3.21
N SER A 103 13.05 -15.03 3.26
CA SER A 103 12.79 -13.71 2.66
C SER A 103 13.50 -12.60 3.41
N HIS A 104 14.07 -11.64 2.68
CA HIS A 104 14.76 -10.51 3.28
C HIS A 104 14.82 -9.30 2.33
N GLY A 105 14.44 -8.14 2.83
CA GLY A 105 14.62 -6.85 2.16
C GLY A 105 14.00 -6.76 0.77
N GLY A 106 12.89 -7.43 0.52
CA GLY A 106 12.22 -7.50 -0.78
C GLY A 106 12.74 -8.62 -1.69
N PHE A 107 13.71 -9.43 -1.24
CA PHE A 107 14.19 -10.61 -1.96
C PHE A 107 13.50 -11.88 -1.46
N MET A 108 13.21 -12.78 -2.38
CA MET A 108 12.48 -14.03 -2.11
C MET A 108 11.09 -13.78 -1.53
N GLU A 109 10.45 -12.73 -2.01
CA GLU A 109 9.11 -12.31 -1.64
C GLU A 109 8.27 -12.14 -2.90
N THR A 110 6.97 -12.39 -2.81
CA THR A 110 6.02 -12.08 -3.89
C THR A 110 5.13 -10.93 -3.44
N PHE A 111 5.24 -9.79 -4.12
CA PHE A 111 4.34 -8.66 -3.88
C PHE A 111 3.16 -8.73 -4.84
N ALA A 112 1.96 -8.78 -4.32
CA ALA A 112 0.74 -8.93 -5.10
C ALA A 112 -0.40 -8.08 -4.55
N THR A 113 -1.48 -8.01 -5.33
CA THR A 113 -2.76 -7.43 -4.91
C THR A 113 -3.79 -8.55 -4.78
N ILE A 114 -4.58 -8.53 -3.73
CA ILE A 114 -5.67 -9.50 -3.55
C ILE A 114 -6.75 -9.23 -4.61
N SER A 115 -7.03 -10.22 -5.44
CA SER A 115 -7.99 -10.14 -6.54
C SER A 115 -9.36 -10.74 -6.19
N TRP A 116 -9.40 -11.75 -5.32
CA TRP A 116 -10.61 -12.36 -4.80
C TRP A 116 -10.35 -13.08 -3.47
N ILE A 117 -11.39 -13.35 -2.70
CA ILE A 117 -11.33 -14.13 -1.43
C ILE A 117 -12.51 -15.08 -1.41
N ASP A 118 -12.26 -16.37 -1.09
CA ASP A 118 -13.27 -17.40 -0.85
C ASP A 118 -12.92 -18.18 0.42
N GLY A 119 -13.53 -17.81 1.54
CA GLY A 119 -13.15 -18.30 2.87
C GLY A 119 -11.70 -17.93 3.20
N ASP A 120 -10.86 -18.94 3.45
CA ASP A 120 -9.44 -18.77 3.73
C ASP A 120 -8.55 -18.89 2.47
N TRP A 121 -9.16 -18.98 1.31
CA TRP A 121 -8.50 -19.04 0.01
C TRP A 121 -8.45 -17.65 -0.62
N VAL A 122 -7.26 -17.19 -0.95
CA VAL A 122 -7.00 -15.82 -1.39
C VAL A 122 -6.34 -15.83 -2.75
N GLY A 123 -7.00 -15.22 -3.74
CA GLY A 123 -6.47 -15.03 -5.08
C GLY A 123 -5.61 -13.77 -5.19
N LEU A 124 -4.54 -13.87 -5.96
CA LEU A 124 -3.59 -12.82 -6.22
C LEU A 124 -3.72 -12.35 -7.69
N ASP A 125 -3.31 -11.13 -7.97
CA ASP A 125 -3.36 -10.54 -9.32
C ASP A 125 -2.30 -11.13 -10.28
N HIS A 126 -1.34 -11.88 -9.75
CA HIS A 126 -0.36 -12.64 -10.53
C HIS A 126 0.19 -13.83 -9.73
N GLY A 127 0.96 -14.69 -10.42
CA GLY A 127 1.53 -15.88 -9.80
C GLY A 127 2.63 -15.58 -8.80
N ILE A 128 2.69 -16.38 -7.72
CA ILE A 128 3.78 -16.29 -6.74
C ILE A 128 5.13 -16.61 -7.41
N GLU A 129 6.16 -15.87 -7.00
CA GLU A 129 7.48 -15.87 -7.65
C GLU A 129 8.44 -16.91 -7.05
N MET A 130 8.01 -17.60 -6.00
CA MET A 130 8.81 -18.58 -5.27
C MET A 130 7.97 -19.79 -4.87
N ASP A 131 8.65 -20.90 -4.56
CA ASP A 131 8.03 -22.00 -3.81
C ASP A 131 8.05 -21.68 -2.32
N TYR A 132 6.89 -21.75 -1.67
CA TYR A 132 6.75 -21.55 -0.24
C TYR A 132 6.40 -22.86 0.44
N SER A 133 7.35 -23.41 1.23
CA SER A 133 7.20 -24.67 1.95
C SER A 133 6.71 -24.44 3.38
N ALA A 134 5.88 -25.33 3.88
CA ALA A 134 5.40 -25.29 5.26
C ALA A 134 6.53 -25.30 6.32
N ASP A 135 7.67 -25.89 5.99
CA ASP A 135 8.83 -25.99 6.88
C ASP A 135 9.56 -24.63 7.08
N GLU A 136 9.27 -23.65 6.23
CA GLU A 136 9.89 -22.31 6.24
C GLU A 136 8.95 -21.23 6.79
N GLU A 137 7.89 -21.62 7.48
CA GLU A 137 6.91 -20.72 8.12
C GLU A 137 6.36 -19.64 7.16
N PRO A 138 5.78 -20.04 6.00
CA PRO A 138 5.34 -19.10 5.00
C PRO A 138 4.15 -18.28 5.49
N CYS A 139 4.16 -17.00 5.13
CA CYS A 139 3.13 -16.03 5.53
C CYS A 139 2.71 -15.16 4.35
N LEU A 140 1.51 -14.59 4.45
CA LEU A 140 1.08 -13.43 3.72
C LEU A 140 1.03 -12.26 4.70
N THR A 141 1.61 -11.12 4.36
CA THR A 141 1.59 -9.92 5.20
C THR A 141 1.07 -8.74 4.40
N THR A 142 0.18 -7.95 5.00
CA THR A 142 -0.26 -6.69 4.38
C THR A 142 0.91 -5.72 4.29
N VAL A 143 1.18 -5.19 3.10
CA VAL A 143 2.28 -4.26 2.84
C VAL A 143 1.89 -3.25 1.79
N TYR A 144 2.09 -1.98 2.08
CA TYR A 144 1.77 -0.90 1.15
C TYR A 144 2.65 0.33 1.41
N PRO A 145 3.05 1.07 0.38
CA PRO A 145 3.49 2.44 0.53
C PRO A 145 2.31 3.32 0.92
N LEU A 146 2.52 4.37 1.73
CA LEU A 146 1.42 5.27 2.09
C LEU A 146 0.81 5.98 0.87
N VAL A 147 1.67 6.35 -0.10
CA VAL A 147 1.22 6.92 -1.37
C VAL A 147 1.97 6.22 -2.50
N PHE A 148 1.27 5.72 -3.50
CA PHE A 148 1.94 5.04 -4.61
C PHE A 148 1.19 5.15 -5.94
N GLY A 149 1.88 4.77 -7.03
CA GLY A 149 1.30 4.66 -8.36
C GLY A 149 2.14 3.82 -9.29
N HIS A 150 1.49 3.18 -10.24
CA HIS A 150 2.12 2.39 -11.29
C HIS A 150 1.65 2.84 -12.67
N TYR A 151 2.60 2.97 -13.61
CA TYR A 151 2.32 3.35 -14.99
C TYR A 151 1.56 4.68 -15.12
N ILE A 152 1.77 5.62 -14.18
CA ILE A 152 1.15 6.93 -14.17
C ILE A 152 2.11 8.02 -14.66
N GLN A 153 1.55 9.16 -15.03
CA GLN A 153 2.32 10.33 -15.47
C GLN A 153 1.77 11.63 -14.91
N ASP A 154 2.68 12.60 -14.75
CA ASP A 154 2.36 13.98 -14.38
C ASP A 154 1.56 14.04 -13.05
N ALA A 155 2.08 13.37 -12.01
CA ALA A 155 1.49 13.34 -10.68
C ALA A 155 2.44 13.93 -9.64
N ALA A 156 1.88 14.41 -8.52
CA ALA A 156 2.67 14.99 -7.46
C ALA A 156 2.16 14.62 -6.06
N VAL A 157 3.10 14.57 -5.09
CA VAL A 157 2.82 14.45 -3.65
C VAL A 157 3.53 15.61 -2.95
N ARG A 158 2.77 16.40 -2.18
CA ARG A 158 3.31 17.64 -1.60
C ARG A 158 2.89 17.90 -0.17
N ASP A 159 3.78 18.54 0.56
CA ASP A 159 3.51 19.27 1.80
C ASP A 159 2.76 18.46 2.86
N MET A 160 3.33 17.32 3.32
CA MET A 160 2.79 16.49 4.39
C MET A 160 3.86 15.68 5.11
N TRP A 161 3.51 15.16 6.27
CA TRP A 161 4.28 14.16 7.00
C TRP A 161 3.77 12.76 6.71
N LEU A 162 4.71 11.82 6.56
CA LEU A 162 4.46 10.39 6.38
C LEU A 162 5.14 9.64 7.52
N GLU A 163 4.34 8.89 8.28
CA GLU A 163 4.78 8.13 9.46
C GLU A 163 4.68 6.63 9.18
N GLY A 164 5.80 5.92 9.23
CA GLY A 164 5.91 4.53 8.79
C GLY A 164 5.48 3.49 9.81
N ASN A 165 5.28 3.87 11.08
CA ASN A 165 4.89 2.95 12.15
C ASN A 165 5.76 1.67 12.16
N ARG A 166 7.08 1.84 12.17
CA ARG A 166 8.05 0.73 12.10
C ARG A 166 7.81 -0.34 13.15
N ALA A 167 7.39 0.08 14.36
CA ALA A 167 7.15 -0.83 15.47
C ALA A 167 5.93 -1.75 15.23
N GLY A 168 4.94 -1.29 14.48
CA GLY A 168 3.73 -2.04 14.11
C GLY A 168 3.85 -2.84 12.82
N ASN A 169 5.00 -2.81 12.14
CA ASN A 169 5.19 -3.49 10.87
C ASN A 169 6.32 -4.54 10.97
N ALA A 170 6.17 -5.65 10.24
CA ALA A 170 7.16 -6.71 10.24
C ALA A 170 8.51 -6.23 9.69
N LYS A 171 9.61 -6.60 10.37
CA LYS A 171 10.96 -6.22 9.99
C LYS A 171 11.36 -6.80 8.64
N GLY A 172 11.97 -5.96 7.81
CA GLY A 172 12.51 -6.36 6.51
C GLY A 172 11.46 -6.55 5.43
N MET A 173 10.19 -6.26 5.77
CA MET A 173 9.11 -6.34 4.80
C MET A 173 9.15 -5.19 3.82
N GLY A 174 8.93 -5.52 2.58
CA GLY A 174 8.53 -4.58 1.57
C GLY A 174 9.61 -3.84 0.83
N GLY A 175 10.84 -3.82 1.26
CA GLY A 175 11.81 -2.99 0.56
C GLY A 175 11.21 -1.62 0.20
N CYS A 176 11.29 -1.22 -1.05
CA CYS A 176 10.67 0.03 -1.52
C CYS A 176 9.12 0.01 -1.51
N ARG A 177 8.48 -1.16 -1.44
CA ARG A 177 7.01 -1.27 -1.40
C ARG A 177 6.42 -1.08 -0.02
N GLY A 178 7.21 -1.16 1.03
CA GLY A 178 6.82 -0.84 2.39
C GLY A 178 7.12 0.59 2.83
N GLY A 179 7.69 1.41 1.93
CA GLY A 179 8.13 2.78 2.21
C GLY A 179 7.02 3.83 2.26
N ALA A 180 7.43 5.08 2.31
CA ALA A 180 6.52 6.22 2.37
C ALA A 180 5.81 6.45 1.03
N VAL A 181 6.60 6.55 -0.06
CA VAL A 181 6.12 6.86 -1.41
C VAL A 181 6.78 5.90 -2.41
N TYR A 182 5.99 5.36 -3.33
CA TYR A 182 6.49 4.48 -4.38
C TYR A 182 5.83 4.74 -5.74
N PHE A 183 6.63 4.98 -6.77
CA PHE A 183 6.14 5.11 -8.14
C PHE A 183 6.90 4.16 -9.07
N GLY A 184 6.21 3.13 -9.55
CA GLY A 184 6.76 2.15 -10.49
C GLY A 184 6.43 2.50 -11.94
N ASN A 185 7.42 2.43 -12.85
CA ASN A 185 7.22 2.65 -14.30
C ASN A 185 6.47 3.95 -14.65
N SER A 186 6.70 5.01 -13.88
CA SER A 186 5.99 6.28 -13.95
C SER A 186 6.91 7.41 -14.44
N ARG A 187 6.35 8.51 -14.92
CA ARG A 187 7.12 9.67 -15.41
C ARG A 187 6.49 11.00 -15.02
N GLY A 188 7.29 12.07 -14.94
CA GLY A 188 6.79 13.39 -14.56
C GLY A 188 6.26 13.41 -13.12
N ILE A 189 6.89 12.63 -12.22
CA ILE A 189 6.50 12.55 -10.81
C ILE A 189 7.26 13.61 -10.03
N GLU A 190 6.55 14.34 -9.20
CA GLU A 190 7.10 15.37 -8.33
C GLU A 190 6.78 15.06 -6.86
N ILE A 191 7.82 15.05 -6.02
CA ILE A 191 7.70 14.84 -4.56
C ILE A 191 8.39 16.02 -3.89
N THR A 192 7.62 16.87 -3.21
CA THR A 192 8.15 18.09 -2.59
C THR A 192 7.49 18.37 -1.25
N GLY A 193 8.26 18.95 -0.31
CA GLY A 193 7.71 19.29 1.02
C GLY A 193 7.30 18.09 1.85
N ILE A 194 7.76 16.89 1.51
CA ILE A 194 7.47 15.67 2.27
C ILE A 194 8.50 15.51 3.39
N ARG A 195 8.03 15.17 4.57
CA ARG A 195 8.84 14.65 5.67
C ARG A 195 8.41 13.24 6.01
N GLU A 196 9.38 12.38 6.28
CA GLU A 196 9.12 10.98 6.59
C GLU A 196 9.91 10.52 7.81
N ARG A 197 9.36 9.57 8.56
CA ARG A 197 10.06 8.90 9.65
C ARG A 197 9.50 7.50 9.89
N ASP A 198 10.30 6.68 10.58
CA ASP A 198 9.93 5.35 11.07
C ASP A 198 9.45 4.35 10.01
N PHE A 199 10.01 4.41 8.80
CA PHE A 199 9.85 3.39 7.76
C PHE A 199 10.94 2.32 7.84
N TRP A 200 10.69 1.16 7.20
CA TRP A 200 11.65 0.09 7.02
C TRP A 200 12.42 0.17 5.69
N GLY A 201 12.06 1.05 4.82
CA GLY A 201 12.67 1.22 3.50
C GLY A 201 13.84 2.17 3.47
#